data_2865865e225879d4afd7d5e2ed60ef76
#
_entry.id   2865865e225879d4afd7d5e2ed60ef76
#
_cell.length_a   1.000
_cell.length_b   1.000
_cell.length_c   1.000
_cell.angle_alpha   90.00
_cell.angle_beta   90.00
_cell.angle_gamma   90.00
#
_symmetry.space_group_name_H-M   'P 1'
#
loop_
_entity.id
_entity.type
_entity.pdbx_description
1 polymer ?
#
loop_
_entity_poly.entity_id
_entity_poly.type
_entity_poly.pdbx_seq_one_letter_code
_entity_poly.pdbx_strand_id
1 'polypeptide(L)'
;MKVSYKSNADKVSADFKRAAEKALTTSALLVEGDAKLRAPVDTGNLRSSLNHKVETDRATIGTNVEYAPFVEFSTSRTPAQPFLEPALRENKGKIQKIFAEHIRNATK
;
A
#
# COMPACT_ATOMS: atom_id res chain seq x y z
N MET A 1 3.11 -12.45 1.24
CA MET A 1 3.22 -11.33 2.19
C MET A 1 2.59 -10.08 1.60
N LYS A 2 1.75 -9.41 2.34
CA LYS A 2 0.99 -8.24 1.84
C LYS A 2 0.59 -7.30 2.96
N VAL A 3 0.34 -6.04 2.61
CA VAL A 3 -0.34 -5.06 3.44
C VAL A 3 -1.55 -4.53 2.67
N SER A 4 -2.61 -4.15 3.38
CA SER A 4 -3.81 -3.65 2.75
C SER A 4 -4.44 -2.51 3.55
N TYR A 5 -5.21 -1.71 2.84
CA TYR A 5 -5.98 -0.60 3.42
C TYR A 5 -7.42 -0.72 2.93
N LYS A 6 -8.35 -0.77 3.86
CA LYS A 6 -9.76 -0.97 3.55
C LYS A 6 -10.56 0.32 3.74
N SER A 7 -11.44 0.60 2.79
CA SER A 7 -12.35 1.73 2.84
C SER A 7 -13.75 1.26 3.30
N ASN A 8 -14.48 2.12 4.01
CA ASN A 8 -15.87 1.87 4.40
C ASN A 8 -16.87 2.48 3.42
N ALA A 9 -16.47 2.68 2.18
CA ALA A 9 -17.28 3.36 1.16
C ALA A 9 -18.48 2.56 0.69
N ASP A 10 -18.61 1.30 1.05
CA ASP A 10 -19.70 0.42 0.63
C ASP A 10 -21.08 0.86 1.12
N LYS A 11 -21.13 1.74 2.13
CA LYS A 11 -22.39 2.23 2.73
C LYS A 11 -22.80 3.61 2.22
N VAL A 12 -22.14 4.12 1.19
CA VAL A 12 -22.39 5.47 0.69
C VAL A 12 -22.78 5.44 -0.80
N SER A 13 -23.07 6.61 -1.37
CA SER A 13 -23.52 6.76 -2.75
C SER A 13 -22.47 6.30 -3.76
N ALA A 14 -22.90 6.11 -5.02
CA ALA A 14 -21.99 5.72 -6.11
C ALA A 14 -20.86 6.73 -6.34
N ASP A 15 -21.16 8.02 -6.15
CA ASP A 15 -20.12 9.05 -6.31
C ASP A 15 -19.04 8.92 -5.25
N PHE A 16 -19.42 8.66 -4.02
CA PHE A 16 -18.48 8.41 -2.94
C PHE A 16 -17.67 7.13 -3.18
N LYS A 17 -18.32 6.09 -3.70
CA LYS A 17 -17.62 4.85 -4.03
C LYS A 17 -16.54 5.07 -5.07
N ARG A 18 -16.85 5.83 -6.13
CA ARG A 18 -15.85 6.16 -7.16
C ARG A 18 -14.70 6.99 -6.59
N ALA A 19 -15.02 7.96 -5.75
CA ALA A 19 -13.99 8.78 -5.09
C ALA A 19 -13.10 7.91 -4.20
N ALA A 20 -13.68 6.99 -3.44
CA ALA A 20 -12.94 6.08 -2.58
C ALA A 20 -12.04 5.15 -3.39
N GLU A 21 -12.53 4.63 -4.51
CA GLU A 21 -11.73 3.77 -5.39
C GLU A 21 -10.53 4.51 -5.97
N LYS A 22 -10.72 5.77 -6.39
CA LYS A 22 -9.62 6.60 -6.87
C LYS A 22 -8.61 6.88 -5.76
N ALA A 23 -9.09 7.14 -4.55
CA ALA A 23 -8.24 7.34 -3.39
C ALA A 23 -7.44 6.09 -3.06
N LEU A 24 -8.07 4.91 -3.15
CA LEU A 24 -7.39 3.62 -2.95
C LEU A 24 -6.28 3.42 -3.98
N THR A 25 -6.55 3.71 -5.24
CA THR A 25 -5.54 3.57 -6.30
C THR A 25 -4.35 4.50 -6.05
N THR A 26 -4.61 5.76 -5.75
CA THR A 26 -3.56 6.72 -5.47
C THR A 26 -2.74 6.31 -4.24
N SER A 27 -3.42 5.85 -3.20
CA SER A 27 -2.77 5.38 -1.97
C SER A 27 -1.93 4.13 -2.22
N ALA A 28 -2.44 3.21 -3.05
CA ALA A 28 -1.72 1.99 -3.40
C ALA A 28 -0.41 2.31 -4.12
N LEU A 29 -0.45 3.25 -5.06
CA LEU A 29 0.75 3.67 -5.79
C LEU A 29 1.76 4.34 -4.85
N LEU A 30 1.28 5.13 -3.91
CA LEU A 30 2.14 5.78 -2.92
C LEU A 30 2.85 4.75 -2.05
N VAL A 31 2.11 3.80 -1.49
CA VAL A 31 2.67 2.77 -0.60
C VAL A 31 3.60 1.84 -1.37
N GLU A 32 3.20 1.42 -2.58
CA GLU A 32 4.05 0.58 -3.43
C GLU A 32 5.36 1.26 -3.74
N GLY A 33 5.33 2.54 -4.13
CA GLY A 33 6.53 3.31 -4.42
C GLY A 33 7.45 3.42 -3.22
N ASP A 34 6.89 3.69 -2.04
CA ASP A 34 7.67 3.77 -0.81
C ASP A 34 8.26 2.41 -0.41
N ALA A 35 7.48 1.33 -0.56
CA ALA A 35 7.96 -0.02 -0.29
C ALA A 35 9.13 -0.38 -1.21
N LYS A 36 9.06 0.01 -2.48
CA LYS A 36 10.16 -0.21 -3.42
C LYS A 36 11.43 0.54 -3.01
N LEU A 37 11.28 1.76 -2.51
CA LEU A 37 12.42 2.54 -2.03
C LEU A 37 13.05 1.93 -0.77
N ARG A 38 12.25 1.31 0.08
CA ARG A 38 12.72 0.68 1.33
C ARG A 38 13.28 -0.72 1.12
N ALA A 39 12.90 -1.40 0.03
CA ALA A 39 13.34 -2.76 -0.24
C ALA A 39 14.85 -2.78 -0.53
N PRO A 40 15.61 -3.77 -0.02
CA PRO A 40 17.02 -3.91 -0.37
C PRO A 40 17.22 -4.04 -1.87
N VAL A 41 18.27 -3.42 -2.39
CA VAL A 41 18.54 -3.35 -3.84
C VAL A 41 19.49 -4.43 -4.34
N ASP A 42 20.00 -5.28 -3.48
CA ASP A 42 21.09 -6.21 -3.81
C ASP A 42 20.79 -7.08 -5.02
N THR A 43 19.56 -7.52 -5.22
CA THR A 43 19.18 -8.34 -6.36
C THR A 43 18.24 -7.62 -7.33
N GLY A 44 17.60 -6.53 -6.91
CA GLY A 44 16.55 -5.88 -7.67
C GLY A 44 15.28 -6.72 -7.81
N ASN A 45 15.35 -8.01 -7.51
CA ASN A 45 14.25 -8.94 -7.70
C ASN A 45 13.08 -8.68 -6.75
N LEU A 46 13.37 -8.42 -5.48
CA LEU A 46 12.35 -8.09 -4.50
C LEU A 46 11.64 -6.79 -4.88
N ARG A 47 12.40 -5.77 -5.21
CA ARG A 47 11.84 -4.47 -5.60
C ARG A 47 10.94 -4.59 -6.81
N SER A 48 11.38 -5.29 -7.84
CA SER A 48 10.62 -5.43 -9.09
C SER A 48 9.40 -6.34 -8.93
N SER A 49 9.38 -7.20 -7.91
CA SER A 49 8.26 -8.10 -7.66
C SER A 49 7.11 -7.44 -6.92
N LEU A 50 7.34 -6.26 -6.33
CA LEU A 50 6.31 -5.55 -5.59
C LEU A 50 5.23 -5.06 -6.55
N ASN A 51 3.98 -5.30 -6.18
CA ASN A 51 2.83 -4.90 -6.97
C ASN A 51 1.67 -4.51 -6.05
N HIS A 52 0.62 -3.99 -6.66
CA HIS A 52 -0.59 -3.63 -5.94
C HIS A 52 -1.81 -4.20 -6.63
N LYS A 53 -2.88 -4.38 -5.85
CA LYS A 53 -4.20 -4.76 -6.33
C LYS A 53 -5.22 -3.87 -5.64
N VAL A 54 -6.10 -3.26 -6.43
CA VAL A 54 -7.17 -2.42 -5.89
C VAL A 54 -8.51 -3.11 -6.14
N GLU A 55 -9.24 -3.34 -5.05
CA GLU A 55 -10.60 -3.85 -5.10
C GLU A 55 -11.56 -2.71 -4.73
N THR A 56 -12.86 -2.99 -4.69
CA THR A 56 -13.85 -1.96 -4.41
C THR A 56 -13.64 -1.30 -3.05
N ASP A 57 -13.24 -2.07 -2.04
CA ASP A 57 -13.14 -1.61 -0.66
C ASP A 57 -11.75 -1.64 -0.07
N ARG A 58 -10.73 -2.08 -0.83
CA ARG A 58 -9.38 -2.19 -0.29
C ARG A 58 -8.31 -2.14 -1.37
N ALA A 59 -7.13 -1.76 -0.96
CA ALA A 59 -5.92 -1.86 -1.76
C ALA A 59 -4.93 -2.75 -1.02
N THR A 60 -4.23 -3.60 -1.77
CA THR A 60 -3.26 -4.53 -1.22
C THR A 60 -1.94 -4.36 -1.96
N ILE A 61 -0.84 -4.25 -1.22
CA ILE A 61 0.51 -4.16 -1.78
C ILE A 61 1.28 -5.38 -1.28
N GLY A 62 1.95 -6.08 -2.17
CA GLY A 62 2.65 -7.28 -1.77
C GLY A 62 3.62 -7.82 -2.79
N THR A 63 4.21 -8.94 -2.46
CA THR A 63 5.16 -9.66 -3.28
C THR A 63 4.97 -11.15 -3.07
N ASN A 64 5.26 -11.94 -4.11
CA ASN A 64 5.29 -13.40 -4.02
C ASN A 64 6.70 -13.98 -3.89
N VAL A 65 7.70 -13.14 -3.71
CA VAL A 65 9.09 -13.58 -3.53
C VAL A 65 9.20 -14.31 -2.18
N GLU A 66 9.75 -15.52 -2.22
CA GLU A 66 9.77 -16.41 -1.06
C GLU A 66 10.60 -15.87 0.12
N TYR A 67 11.67 -15.13 -0.17
CA TYR A 67 12.52 -14.61 0.89
C TYR A 67 12.03 -13.27 1.48
N ALA A 68 10.93 -12.71 0.98
CA ALA A 68 10.43 -11.43 1.46
C ALA A 68 10.17 -11.38 2.98
N PRO A 69 9.56 -12.40 3.60
CA PRO A 69 9.35 -12.39 5.05
C PRO A 69 10.65 -12.31 5.84
N PHE A 70 11.72 -12.92 5.35
CA PHE A 70 13.02 -12.88 6.02
C PHE A 70 13.64 -11.48 5.97
N VAL A 71 13.40 -10.74 4.91
CA VAL A 71 13.83 -9.34 4.80
C VAL A 71 13.03 -8.47 5.76
N GLU A 72 11.71 -8.66 5.81
CA GLU A 72 10.82 -7.84 6.64
C GLU A 72 11.07 -8.08 8.14
N PHE A 73 11.22 -9.33 8.56
CA PHE A 73 11.20 -9.71 9.96
C PHE A 73 12.54 -10.17 10.53
N SER A 74 13.56 -10.33 9.71
CA SER A 74 14.88 -10.82 10.06
C SER A 74 14.98 -12.35 10.11
N THR A 75 16.23 -12.79 10.13
CA THR A 75 16.59 -14.20 10.40
C THR A 75 17.57 -14.21 11.56
N SER A 76 17.96 -15.41 12.00
CA SER A 76 18.99 -15.56 13.04
C SER A 76 20.36 -15.00 12.62
N ARG A 77 20.57 -14.81 11.32
CA ARG A 77 21.86 -14.37 10.76
C ARG A 77 21.84 -12.97 10.15
N THR A 78 20.64 -12.46 9.81
CA THR A 78 20.49 -11.22 9.08
C THR A 78 19.53 -10.29 9.80
N PRO A 79 19.91 -9.03 10.07
CA PRO A 79 18.99 -8.08 10.69
C PRO A 79 17.83 -7.75 9.76
N ALA A 80 16.71 -7.36 10.33
CA ALA A 80 15.53 -6.97 9.58
C ALA A 80 15.79 -5.69 8.79
N GLN A 81 15.25 -5.65 7.56
CA GLN A 81 15.18 -4.44 6.74
C GLN A 81 13.73 -4.28 6.28
N PRO A 82 12.82 -3.85 7.18
CA PRO A 82 11.39 -3.79 6.84
C PRO A 82 11.11 -2.83 5.70
N PHE A 83 10.22 -3.23 4.80
CA PHE A 83 9.87 -2.43 3.62
C PHE A 83 8.37 -2.30 3.40
N LEU A 84 7.56 -3.28 3.79
CA LEU A 84 6.10 -3.22 3.59
C LEU A 84 5.38 -2.53 4.74
N GLU A 85 5.60 -2.97 5.96
CA GLU A 85 4.92 -2.41 7.13
C GLU A 85 5.24 -0.92 7.32
N PRO A 86 6.54 -0.51 7.29
CA PRO A 86 6.82 0.92 7.40
C PRO A 86 6.25 1.74 6.24
N ALA A 87 6.22 1.19 5.02
CA ALA A 87 5.65 1.90 3.89
C ALA A 87 4.17 2.21 4.11
N LEU A 88 3.42 1.29 4.70
CA LEU A 88 2.03 1.56 5.07
C LEU A 88 1.94 2.49 6.28
N ARG A 89 2.65 2.18 7.35
CA ARG A 89 2.57 2.92 8.61
C ARG A 89 2.95 4.39 8.44
N GLU A 90 4.06 4.65 7.77
CA GLU A 90 4.57 6.02 7.61
C GLU A 90 3.71 6.86 6.67
N ASN A 91 2.88 6.22 5.84
CA ASN A 91 2.05 6.93 4.89
C ASN A 91 0.58 7.03 5.29
N LYS A 92 0.20 6.58 6.49
CA LYS A 92 -1.20 6.62 6.94
C LYS A 92 -1.77 8.04 6.92
N GLY A 93 -1.00 9.03 7.38
CA GLY A 93 -1.43 10.42 7.35
C GLY A 93 -1.67 10.93 5.93
N LYS A 94 -0.80 10.60 5.00
CA LYS A 94 -0.95 10.96 3.59
C LYS A 94 -2.16 10.28 2.97
N ILE A 95 -2.39 9.00 3.30
CA ILE A 95 -3.55 8.25 2.82
C ILE A 95 -4.84 8.92 3.28
N GLN A 96 -4.91 9.33 4.54
CA GLN A 96 -6.08 10.04 5.08
C GLN A 96 -6.34 11.33 4.32
N LYS A 97 -5.30 12.09 3.99
CA LYS A 97 -5.43 13.32 3.20
C LYS A 97 -5.91 13.04 1.78
N ILE A 98 -5.40 11.98 1.15
CA ILE A 98 -5.81 11.56 -0.20
C ILE A 98 -7.31 11.25 -0.20
N PHE A 99 -7.79 10.47 0.77
CA PHE A 99 -9.21 10.16 0.88
C PHE A 99 -10.04 11.41 1.11
N ALA A 100 -9.61 12.29 2.02
CA ALA A 100 -10.33 13.52 2.32
C ALA A 100 -10.47 14.41 1.08
N GLU A 101 -9.43 14.54 0.29
CA GLU A 101 -9.46 15.35 -0.93
C GLU A 101 -10.39 14.79 -1.99
N HIS A 102 -10.31 13.47 -2.25
CA HIS A 102 -11.16 12.83 -3.25
C HIS A 102 -12.63 12.89 -2.86
N ILE A 103 -12.95 12.68 -1.58
CA ILE A 103 -14.32 12.74 -1.09
C ILE A 103 -14.83 14.18 -1.15
N ARG A 104 -14.02 15.15 -0.77
CA ARG A 104 -14.39 16.57 -0.86
C ARG A 104 -14.72 16.97 -2.30
N ASN A 105 -13.89 16.52 -3.24
CA ASN A 105 -14.11 16.85 -4.65
C ASN A 105 -15.38 16.17 -5.19
N ALA A 106 -15.76 15.01 -4.66
CA ALA A 106 -16.97 14.32 -5.07
C ALA A 106 -18.25 15.00 -4.58
N THR A 107 -18.16 15.85 -3.56
CA THR A 107 -19.32 16.54 -3.00
C THR A 107 -19.54 17.95 -3.55
N LYS A 108 -18.70 18.41 -4.44
CA LYS A 108 -18.84 19.74 -5.07
C LYS A 108 -19.95 19.75 -6.12
#